data_5ad805c13ffbb30321af020176baf179
#
_entry.id   5ad805c13ffbb30321af020176baf179
#
_cell.length_a   1.000
_cell.length_b   1.000
_cell.length_c   1.000
_cell.angle_alpha   90.00
_cell.angle_beta   90.00
_cell.angle_gamma   90.00
#
_symmetry.space_group_name_H-M   'P 1'
#
loop_
_entity.id
_entity.type
_entity.pdbx_description
1 polymer ?
#
loop_
_entity_poly.entity_id
_entity_poly.type
_entity_poly.pdbx_seq_one_letter_code
_entity_poly.pdbx_strand_id
1 'polypeptide(L)'
;MRIAFPFTAIVGQDDMKLAMLIAATDPGIGGVMVFGDRGTGKSTAVRGLAALLPPIKMVKACQYHCDPRADKSSCATGCVHRLEGEIPDVGEMATPVVDFPLGATEDRVVGALDLERALTQGEKHFEPGLLA
;
A
#
# COMPACT_ATOMS: atom_id res chain seq x y z
N MET A 1 2.32 -17.50 10.47
CA MET A 1 1.92 -16.07 10.54
C MET A 1 2.68 -15.43 11.71
N ARG A 2 3.53 -14.42 11.48
CA ARG A 2 4.21 -13.73 12.58
C ARG A 2 3.21 -12.74 13.19
N ILE A 3 2.92 -12.92 14.47
CA ILE A 3 2.07 -11.98 15.23
C ILE A 3 2.85 -10.67 15.38
N ALA A 4 2.30 -9.56 14.91
CA ALA A 4 2.90 -8.24 15.12
C ALA A 4 2.90 -7.91 16.63
N PHE A 5 3.96 -7.25 17.09
CA PHE A 5 3.97 -6.74 18.46
C PHE A 5 2.90 -5.67 18.61
N PRO A 6 2.05 -5.72 19.64
CA PRO A 6 0.93 -4.79 19.77
C PRO A 6 1.41 -3.34 19.86
N PHE A 7 0.83 -2.45 19.07
CA PHE A 7 1.16 -1.02 19.06
C PHE A 7 1.00 -0.38 20.44
N THR A 8 -0.06 -0.76 21.15
CA THR A 8 -0.37 -0.26 22.50
C THR A 8 0.60 -0.75 23.59
N ALA A 9 1.34 -1.83 23.33
CA ALA A 9 2.32 -2.37 24.27
C ALA A 9 3.72 -1.73 24.12
N ILE A 10 3.90 -0.84 23.13
CA ILE A 10 5.16 -0.09 22.96
C ILE A 10 5.26 0.96 24.04
N VAL A 11 6.27 0.81 24.90
CA VAL A 11 6.56 1.74 25.99
C VAL A 11 7.39 2.91 25.47
N GLY A 12 7.00 4.13 25.86
CA GLY A 12 7.65 5.35 25.39
C GLY A 12 7.31 5.68 23.92
N GLN A 13 8.16 6.49 23.25
CA GLN A 13 7.98 6.91 21.85
C GLN A 13 6.63 7.60 21.58
N ASP A 14 6.12 8.37 22.56
CA ASP A 14 4.75 8.89 22.50
C ASP A 14 4.55 9.86 21.36
N ASP A 15 5.51 10.72 21.07
CA ASP A 15 5.45 11.64 19.92
C ASP A 15 5.43 10.89 18.59
N MET A 16 6.24 9.84 18.45
CA MET A 16 6.26 9.00 17.25
C MET A 16 4.92 8.27 17.07
N LYS A 17 4.39 7.69 18.14
CA LYS A 17 3.11 6.99 18.13
C LYS A 17 1.99 7.95 17.75
N LEU A 18 1.97 9.15 18.34
CA LEU A 18 0.98 10.17 18.03
C LEU A 18 1.06 10.62 16.57
N ALA A 19 2.26 10.91 16.08
CA ALA A 19 2.47 11.30 14.68
C ALA A 19 1.97 10.23 13.71
N MET A 20 2.26 8.95 13.99
CA MET A 20 1.78 7.82 13.17
C MET A 20 0.25 7.71 13.19
N LEU A 21 -0.40 7.88 14.35
CA LEU A 21 -1.85 7.83 14.46
C LEU A 21 -2.51 8.99 13.69
N ILE A 22 -1.94 10.19 13.78
CA ILE A 22 -2.43 11.36 13.04
C ILE A 22 -2.34 11.10 11.53
N ALA A 23 -1.19 10.64 11.03
CA ALA A 23 -1.00 10.33 9.61
C ALA A 23 -1.91 9.19 9.12
N ALA A 24 -2.21 8.21 9.96
CA ALA A 24 -3.14 7.13 9.63
C ALA A 24 -4.60 7.60 9.60
N THR A 25 -4.93 8.66 10.35
CA THR A 25 -6.29 9.23 10.42
C THR A 25 -6.54 10.21 9.27
N ASP A 26 -5.53 10.97 8.89
CA ASP A 26 -5.61 11.95 7.80
C ASP A 26 -4.52 11.67 6.73
N PRO A 27 -4.87 10.97 5.65
CA PRO A 27 -3.94 10.70 4.54
C PRO A 27 -3.42 11.95 3.85
N GLY A 28 -4.10 13.09 3.99
CA GLY A 28 -3.70 14.38 3.42
C GLY A 28 -2.37 14.90 3.98
N ILE A 29 -1.93 14.40 5.13
CA ILE A 29 -0.62 14.74 5.73
C ILE A 29 0.55 14.19 4.93
N GLY A 30 0.33 13.15 4.13
CA GLY A 30 1.33 12.59 3.21
C GLY A 30 2.37 11.66 3.84
N GLY A 31 2.65 11.75 5.14
CA GLY A 31 3.56 10.81 5.81
C GLY A 31 4.22 11.35 7.06
N VAL A 32 5.03 10.50 7.69
CA VAL A 32 5.78 10.82 8.91
C VAL A 32 7.24 10.46 8.71
N MET A 33 8.13 11.40 9.00
CA MET A 33 9.56 11.15 9.03
C MET A 33 10.01 10.89 10.46
N VAL A 34 10.56 9.71 10.72
CA VAL A 34 10.99 9.29 12.06
C VAL A 34 12.51 9.16 12.10
N PHE A 35 13.15 10.02 12.87
CA PHE A 35 14.59 9.95 13.16
C PHE A 35 14.86 9.16 14.45
N GLY A 36 16.04 8.59 14.54
CA GLY A 36 16.52 7.89 15.73
C GLY A 36 17.37 6.67 15.39
N ASP A 37 18.07 6.16 16.41
CA ASP A 37 19.01 5.07 16.29
C ASP A 37 18.37 3.75 15.84
N ARG A 38 19.21 2.81 15.38
CA ARG A 38 18.77 1.45 15.07
C ARG A 38 18.30 0.76 16.34
N GLY A 39 17.29 -0.10 16.24
CA GLY A 39 16.78 -0.89 17.38
C GLY A 39 15.77 -0.16 18.28
N THR A 40 15.40 1.08 17.99
CA THR A 40 14.42 1.84 18.79
C THR A 40 12.95 1.48 18.52
N GLY A 41 12.69 0.41 17.80
CA GLY A 41 11.33 -0.11 17.59
C GLY A 41 10.50 0.58 16.50
N LYS A 42 11.09 1.44 15.65
CA LYS A 42 10.37 2.18 14.59
C LYS A 42 9.57 1.26 13.67
N SER A 43 10.21 0.27 13.07
CA SER A 43 9.54 -0.69 12.17
C SER A 43 8.53 -1.59 12.92
N THR A 44 8.76 -1.85 14.20
CA THR A 44 7.83 -2.57 15.05
C THR A 44 6.55 -1.76 15.27
N ALA A 45 6.69 -0.44 15.48
CA ALA A 45 5.56 0.46 15.64
C ALA A 45 4.73 0.55 14.37
N VAL A 46 5.36 0.66 13.19
CA VAL A 46 4.64 0.68 11.89
C VAL A 46 3.83 -0.60 11.71
N ARG A 47 4.43 -1.77 11.92
CA ARG A 47 3.73 -3.06 11.80
C ARG A 47 2.65 -3.24 12.85
N GLY A 48 2.89 -2.76 14.07
CA GLY A 48 1.89 -2.75 15.13
C GLY A 48 0.69 -1.86 14.81
N LEU A 49 0.94 -0.68 14.22
CA LEU A 49 -0.11 0.22 13.77
C LEU A 49 -0.93 -0.41 12.63
N ALA A 50 -0.29 -0.98 11.63
CA ALA A 50 -0.99 -1.64 10.52
C ALA A 50 -1.90 -2.77 11.01
N ALA A 51 -1.47 -3.52 12.02
CA ALA A 51 -2.29 -4.57 12.65
C ALA A 51 -3.46 -4.02 13.49
N LEU A 52 -3.41 -2.76 13.90
CA LEU A 52 -4.46 -2.07 14.65
C LEU A 52 -5.53 -1.48 13.73
N LEU A 53 -5.15 -1.13 12.49
CA LEU A 53 -6.07 -0.53 11.53
C LEU A 53 -7.16 -1.52 11.11
N PRO A 54 -8.36 -1.04 10.81
CA PRO A 54 -9.43 -1.89 10.29
C PRO A 54 -9.04 -2.50 8.94
N PRO A 55 -9.58 -3.68 8.59
CA PRO A 55 -9.36 -4.27 7.28
C PRO A 55 -9.92 -3.36 6.18
N ILE A 56 -9.23 -3.33 5.05
CA ILE A 56 -9.65 -2.58 3.88
C ILE A 56 -10.47 -3.48 2.93
N LYS A 57 -11.48 -2.89 2.30
CA LYS A 57 -12.28 -3.58 1.29
C LYS A 57 -11.54 -3.52 -0.05
N MET A 58 -11.52 -4.65 -0.75
CA MET A 58 -10.85 -4.76 -2.04
C MET A 58 -11.65 -5.65 -2.99
N VAL A 59 -11.44 -5.48 -4.29
CA VAL A 59 -11.94 -6.39 -5.33
C VAL A 59 -11.04 -7.62 -5.37
N LYS A 60 -11.57 -8.81 -5.03
CA LYS A 60 -10.78 -10.04 -4.84
C LYS A 60 -9.98 -10.47 -6.07
N ALA A 61 -10.55 -10.35 -7.26
CA ALA A 61 -9.89 -10.76 -8.49
C ALA A 61 -8.99 -9.68 -9.08
N CYS A 62 -8.81 -8.54 -8.41
CA CYS A 62 -7.96 -7.46 -8.85
C CYS A 62 -6.55 -7.61 -8.27
N GLN A 63 -5.54 -7.69 -9.13
CA GLN A 63 -4.13 -7.74 -8.72
C GLN A 63 -3.65 -6.46 -8.01
N TYR A 64 -4.37 -5.35 -8.17
CA TYR A 64 -4.07 -4.06 -7.53
C TYR A 64 -4.93 -3.79 -6.30
N HIS A 65 -5.69 -4.75 -5.84
CA HIS A 65 -6.57 -4.63 -4.67
C HIS A 65 -7.45 -3.35 -4.69
N CYS A 66 -7.96 -2.98 -5.86
CA CYS A 66 -8.76 -1.76 -6.04
C CYS A 66 -9.88 -1.64 -5.01
N ASP A 67 -10.13 -0.42 -4.54
CA ASP A 67 -11.32 -0.12 -3.73
C ASP A 67 -12.58 -0.36 -4.57
N PRO A 68 -13.51 -1.22 -4.15
CA PRO A 68 -14.75 -1.48 -4.89
C PRO A 68 -15.63 -0.24 -5.07
N ARG A 69 -15.41 0.81 -4.29
CA ARG A 69 -16.13 2.10 -4.38
C ARG A 69 -15.43 3.13 -5.26
N ALA A 70 -14.18 2.88 -5.65
CA ALA A 70 -13.46 3.79 -6.53
C ALA A 70 -14.10 3.85 -7.91
N ASP A 71 -13.94 4.97 -8.59
CA ASP A 71 -14.38 5.11 -9.97
C ASP A 71 -13.63 4.09 -10.84
N LYS A 72 -14.39 3.33 -11.63
CA LYS A 72 -13.86 2.34 -12.57
C LYS A 72 -12.82 2.92 -13.54
N SER A 73 -12.95 4.20 -13.88
CA SER A 73 -12.01 4.92 -14.73
C SER A 73 -10.61 5.05 -14.13
N SER A 74 -10.51 5.05 -12.79
CA SER A 74 -9.23 5.16 -12.07
C SER A 74 -8.47 3.84 -12.00
N CYS A 75 -9.12 2.70 -12.30
CA CYS A 75 -8.48 1.40 -12.24
C CYS A 75 -7.51 1.19 -13.41
N ALA A 76 -6.46 0.40 -13.17
CA ALA A 76 -5.51 0.01 -14.20
C ALA A 76 -6.17 -0.74 -15.38
N THR A 77 -5.58 -0.67 -16.54
CA THR A 77 -6.01 -1.42 -17.71
C THR A 77 -5.97 -2.93 -17.42
N GLY A 78 -7.04 -3.64 -17.75
CA GLY A 78 -7.17 -5.08 -17.46
C GLY A 78 -7.69 -5.42 -16.06
N CYS A 79 -7.99 -4.43 -15.23
CA CYS A 79 -8.64 -4.68 -13.94
C CYS A 79 -10.07 -5.20 -14.16
N VAL A 80 -10.44 -6.28 -13.49
CA VAL A 80 -11.79 -6.87 -13.53
C VAL A 80 -12.88 -5.89 -13.07
N HIS A 81 -12.53 -4.92 -12.24
CA HIS A 81 -13.44 -3.87 -11.80
C HIS A 81 -13.91 -2.95 -12.96
N ARG A 82 -13.13 -2.88 -14.05
CA ARG A 82 -13.47 -2.10 -15.25
C ARG A 82 -14.39 -2.84 -16.22
N LEU A 83 -14.56 -4.15 -16.07
CA LEU A 83 -15.43 -4.94 -16.95
C LEU A 83 -16.88 -4.51 -16.74
N GLU A 84 -17.52 -4.14 -17.83
CA GLU A 84 -18.93 -3.72 -17.80
C GLU A 84 -19.85 -4.90 -17.49
N GLY A 85 -20.85 -4.64 -16.64
CA GLY A 85 -21.89 -5.62 -16.31
C GLY A 85 -21.57 -6.59 -15.19
N GLU A 86 -20.35 -6.64 -14.69
CA GLU A 86 -20.01 -7.50 -13.54
C GLU A 86 -20.06 -6.72 -12.23
N ILE A 87 -20.70 -7.34 -11.23
CA ILE A 87 -20.61 -6.89 -9.83
C ILE A 87 -19.31 -7.50 -9.28
N PRO A 88 -18.31 -6.69 -8.89
CA PRO A 88 -17.05 -7.23 -8.42
C PRO A 88 -17.26 -8.01 -7.11
N ASP A 89 -16.63 -9.18 -7.01
CA ASP A 89 -16.57 -9.92 -5.74
C ASP A 89 -15.67 -9.17 -4.76
N VAL A 90 -16.27 -8.67 -3.69
CA VAL A 90 -15.61 -7.84 -2.68
C VAL A 90 -15.09 -8.74 -1.56
N GLY A 91 -13.85 -8.50 -1.16
CA GLY A 91 -13.23 -9.10 0.00
C GLY A 91 -12.69 -8.06 0.96
N GLU A 92 -12.14 -8.56 2.05
CA GLU A 92 -11.42 -7.75 3.04
C GLU A 92 -9.99 -8.26 3.18
N MET A 93 -9.05 -7.34 3.31
CA MET A 93 -7.65 -7.66 3.57
C MET A 93 -7.11 -6.79 4.70
N ALA A 94 -6.12 -7.30 5.42
CA ALA A 94 -5.40 -6.50 6.40
C ALA A 94 -4.66 -5.37 5.69
N THR A 95 -4.52 -4.22 6.35
CA THR A 95 -3.73 -3.09 5.83
C THR A 95 -2.31 -3.56 5.50
N PRO A 96 -1.87 -3.48 4.23
CA PRO A 96 -0.56 -3.95 3.81
C PRO A 96 0.55 -3.06 4.35
N VAL A 97 1.69 -3.65 4.65
CA VAL A 97 2.93 -2.94 4.97
C VAL A 97 3.96 -3.30 3.93
N VAL A 98 4.40 -2.32 3.17
CA VAL A 98 5.40 -2.48 2.12
C VAL A 98 6.72 -1.87 2.59
N ASP A 99 7.75 -2.69 2.71
CA ASP A 99 9.10 -2.24 3.04
C ASP A 99 9.82 -1.84 1.75
N PHE A 100 10.30 -0.59 1.66
CA PHE A 100 11.12 -0.13 0.54
C PHE A 100 12.59 -0.42 0.81
N PRO A 101 13.29 -1.10 -0.11
CA PRO A 101 14.73 -1.27 -0.02
C PRO A 101 15.44 0.07 -0.19
N LEU A 102 16.54 0.27 0.55
CA LEU A 102 17.42 1.41 0.38
C LEU A 102 17.97 1.40 -1.07
N GLY A 103 17.81 2.50 -1.77
CA GLY A 103 18.23 2.62 -3.17
C GLY A 103 17.21 2.10 -4.20
N ALA A 104 15.96 1.88 -3.81
CA ALA A 104 14.90 1.64 -4.79
C ALA A 104 14.80 2.84 -5.73
N THR A 105 14.84 2.56 -7.04
CA THR A 105 14.62 3.58 -8.07
C THR A 105 13.15 3.95 -8.16
N GLU A 106 12.85 5.12 -8.71
CA GLU A 106 11.49 5.61 -8.89
C GLU A 106 10.63 4.59 -9.67
N ASP A 107 11.16 4.01 -10.72
CA ASP A 107 10.49 2.98 -11.54
C ASP A 107 10.06 1.75 -10.73
N ARG A 108 10.87 1.35 -9.74
CA ARG A 108 10.53 0.24 -8.85
C ARG A 108 9.44 0.61 -7.84
N VAL A 109 9.31 1.88 -7.53
CA VAL A 109 8.32 2.38 -6.55
C VAL A 109 6.96 2.58 -7.23
N VAL A 110 6.95 3.35 -8.30
CA VAL A 110 5.72 3.76 -9.00
C VAL A 110 5.34 2.77 -10.09
N GLY A 111 6.33 2.11 -10.68
CA GLY A 111 6.19 1.27 -11.87
C GLY A 111 6.71 1.97 -13.13
N ALA A 112 6.88 1.22 -14.18
CA ALA A 112 7.43 1.68 -15.44
C ALA A 112 6.63 1.21 -16.65
N LEU A 113 6.76 1.91 -17.76
CA LEU A 113 6.26 1.45 -19.04
C LEU A 113 7.21 0.40 -19.63
N ASP A 114 6.70 -0.76 -20.02
CA ASP A 114 7.45 -1.77 -20.77
C ASP A 114 7.77 -1.23 -22.17
N LEU A 115 8.95 -0.62 -22.29
CA LEU A 115 9.42 -0.03 -23.55
C LEU A 115 9.67 -1.09 -24.64
N GLU A 116 10.08 -2.30 -24.25
CA GLU A 116 10.32 -3.36 -25.21
C GLU A 116 9.05 -3.82 -25.90
N ARG A 117 7.98 -4.03 -25.14
CA ARG A 117 6.66 -4.32 -25.71
C ARG A 117 6.06 -3.16 -26.48
N ALA A 118 6.24 -1.95 -25.99
CA ALA A 118 5.76 -0.75 -26.69
C ALA A 118 6.41 -0.58 -28.05
N LEU A 119 7.71 -0.88 -28.18
CA LEU A 119 8.46 -0.74 -29.42
C LEU A 119 8.27 -1.92 -30.39
N THR A 120 8.13 -3.15 -29.86
CA THR A 120 8.05 -4.36 -30.70
C THR A 120 6.62 -4.72 -31.10
N GLN A 121 5.66 -4.48 -30.23
CA GLN A 121 4.27 -4.88 -30.40
C GLN A 121 3.30 -3.71 -30.56
N GLY A 122 3.77 -2.47 -30.34
CA GLY A 122 2.92 -1.27 -30.35
C GLY A 122 1.91 -1.21 -29.20
N GLU A 123 2.03 -2.08 -28.21
CA GLU A 123 1.13 -2.16 -27.06
C GLU A 123 1.72 -1.47 -25.85
N LYS A 124 0.92 -0.60 -25.22
CA LYS A 124 1.30 0.03 -23.95
C LYS A 124 1.07 -0.97 -22.81
N HIS A 125 2.14 -1.56 -22.31
CA HIS A 125 2.11 -2.40 -21.11
C HIS A 125 2.78 -1.66 -19.95
N PHE A 126 2.10 -1.59 -18.82
CA PHE A 126 2.63 -0.97 -17.61
C PHE A 126 3.02 -2.06 -16.62
N GLU A 127 4.27 -2.05 -16.19
CA GLU A 127 4.75 -2.90 -15.10
C GLU A 127 4.51 -2.20 -13.77
N PRO A 128 3.65 -2.77 -12.89
CA PRO A 128 3.35 -2.15 -11.61
C PRO A 128 4.56 -2.15 -10.69
N GLY A 129 4.73 -1.05 -9.95
CA GLY A 129 5.74 -0.93 -8.91
C GLY A 129 5.29 -1.51 -7.57
N LEU A 130 6.09 -1.26 -6.52
CA LEU A 130 5.83 -1.74 -5.15
C LEU A 130 4.61 -1.07 -4.50
N LEU A 131 4.12 0.05 -5.03
CA LEU A 131 2.94 0.78 -4.54
C LEU A 131 1.63 0.39 -5.23
N ALA A 132 1.69 -0.50 -6.22
CA ALA A 132 0.51 -0.91 -6.99
C ALA A 132 -0.31 -1.99 -6.30
#